data_92231a326f4ab0498f7d0b0cae0d0a7c
#
_entry.id   92231a326f4ab0498f7d0b0cae0d0a7c
#
_cell.length_a   1.000
_cell.length_b   1.000
_cell.length_c   1.000
_cell.angle_alpha   90.00
_cell.angle_beta   90.00
_cell.angle_gamma   90.00
#
_symmetry.space_group_name_H-M   'P 1'
#
loop_
_entity.id
_entity.type
_entity.pdbx_description
1 polymer ?
#
loop_
_entity_poly.entity_id
_entity_poly.type
_entity_poly.pdbx_seq_one_letter_code
_entity_poly.pdbx_strand_id
1 'polypeptide(L)'
;MGVGLKVLVIIPTYNERESLPRQLDGVRAHSPAVDILVVDDASPDGTGEWADAEALQDQRVKVLHREKKEGLGVAYRAGFAWGLQRGYDVLVEMDADGSHQARQLPDLLERAGEGVLVIGSRWVKGGSVVNWPRRRRLLSVWGNRYVRVALGIPVRDATAGFRAYSAATLRKIDLGDVDSQGYGFQVDMC
;
A
#
# COMPACT_ATOMS: atom_id res chain seq x y z
N MET A 1 10.59 -19.54 -19.84
CA MET A 1 9.43 -18.68 -19.52
C MET A 1 9.50 -18.46 -18.03
N GLY A 2 9.91 -17.27 -17.60
CA GLY A 2 9.90 -16.94 -16.16
C GLY A 2 8.47 -16.96 -15.66
N VAL A 3 8.19 -17.66 -14.58
CA VAL A 3 6.91 -17.59 -13.87
C VAL A 3 6.73 -16.15 -13.46
N GLY A 4 5.75 -15.47 -14.03
CA GLY A 4 5.47 -14.07 -13.67
C GLY A 4 5.16 -13.99 -12.18
N LEU A 5 5.70 -12.97 -11.49
CA LEU A 5 5.44 -12.73 -10.08
C LEU A 5 3.94 -12.57 -9.84
N LYS A 6 3.42 -13.27 -8.83
CA LYS A 6 2.04 -13.10 -8.36
C LYS A 6 1.98 -11.89 -7.44
N VAL A 7 1.35 -10.82 -7.93
CA VAL A 7 1.31 -9.51 -7.25
C VAL A 7 -0.06 -9.24 -6.66
N LEU A 8 -0.11 -8.74 -5.42
CA LEU A 8 -1.30 -8.28 -4.73
C LEU A 8 -1.17 -6.79 -4.38
N VAL A 9 -2.10 -5.98 -4.86
CA VAL A 9 -2.26 -4.58 -4.43
C VAL A 9 -3.28 -4.54 -3.31
N ILE A 10 -2.88 -4.10 -2.13
CA ILE A 10 -3.72 -4.00 -0.93
C ILE A 10 -4.19 -2.56 -0.79
N ILE A 11 -5.51 -2.38 -0.76
CA ILE A 11 -6.17 -1.08 -0.68
C ILE A 11 -7.09 -1.07 0.55
N PRO A 12 -6.61 -0.55 1.70
CA PRO A 12 -7.47 -0.33 2.86
C PRO A 12 -8.53 0.73 2.59
N THR A 13 -9.75 0.50 3.08
CA THR A 13 -10.88 1.42 2.89
C THR A 13 -11.63 1.67 4.19
N TYR A 14 -12.05 2.93 4.36
CA TYR A 14 -13.05 3.35 5.34
C TYR A 14 -13.73 4.61 4.84
N ASN A 15 -14.98 4.52 4.38
CA ASN A 15 -15.74 5.60 3.74
C ASN A 15 -15.07 6.11 2.44
N GLU A 16 -14.71 5.19 1.56
CA GLU A 16 -14.02 5.48 0.29
C GLU A 16 -14.89 5.16 -0.94
N ARG A 17 -16.23 5.21 -0.79
CA ARG A 17 -17.19 4.87 -1.84
C ARG A 17 -17.02 5.68 -3.13
N GLU A 18 -16.58 6.94 -3.01
CA GLU A 18 -16.38 7.83 -4.16
C GLU A 18 -15.00 7.66 -4.82
N SER A 19 -13.96 7.36 -4.02
CA SER A 19 -12.58 7.32 -4.49
C SER A 19 -12.16 5.93 -4.99
N LEU A 20 -12.60 4.87 -4.32
CA LEU A 20 -12.24 3.49 -4.60
C LEU A 20 -12.47 3.06 -6.07
N PRO A 21 -13.61 3.38 -6.72
CA PRO A 21 -13.82 3.01 -8.13
C PRO A 21 -12.73 3.53 -9.05
N ARG A 22 -12.36 4.80 -8.92
CA ARG A 22 -11.30 5.42 -9.73
C ARG A 22 -9.93 4.79 -9.49
N GLN A 23 -9.66 4.41 -8.23
CA GLN A 23 -8.40 3.77 -7.87
C GLN A 23 -8.30 2.38 -8.50
N LEU A 24 -9.36 1.57 -8.44
CA LEU A 24 -9.41 0.25 -9.06
C LEU A 24 -9.25 0.36 -10.59
N ASP A 25 -9.98 1.27 -11.23
CA ASP A 25 -9.87 1.50 -12.68
C ASP A 25 -8.46 1.91 -13.08
N GLY A 26 -7.82 2.76 -12.27
CA GLY A 26 -6.43 3.15 -12.48
C GLY A 26 -5.47 1.97 -12.39
N VAL A 27 -5.62 1.09 -11.41
CA VAL A 27 -4.79 -0.13 -11.27
C VAL A 27 -5.01 -1.07 -12.46
N ARG A 28 -6.25 -1.31 -12.86
CA ARG A 28 -6.60 -2.15 -14.02
C ARG A 28 -6.01 -1.62 -15.31
N ALA A 29 -6.08 -0.29 -15.52
CA ALA A 29 -5.58 0.35 -16.73
C ALA A 29 -4.05 0.24 -16.89
N HIS A 30 -3.31 0.32 -15.78
CA HIS A 30 -1.84 0.38 -15.82
C HIS A 30 -1.16 -0.93 -15.45
N SER A 31 -1.83 -1.82 -14.73
CA SER A 31 -1.29 -3.11 -14.26
C SER A 31 -2.37 -4.20 -14.29
N PRO A 32 -2.92 -4.57 -15.46
CA PRO A 32 -4.08 -5.47 -15.57
C PRO A 32 -3.81 -6.90 -15.08
N ALA A 33 -2.54 -7.26 -14.87
CA ALA A 33 -2.15 -8.60 -14.44
C ALA A 33 -2.12 -8.78 -12.91
N VAL A 34 -2.23 -7.69 -12.13
CA VAL A 34 -2.17 -7.77 -10.66
C VAL A 34 -3.55 -8.09 -10.07
N ASP A 35 -3.55 -8.76 -8.93
CA ASP A 35 -4.75 -8.92 -8.11
C ASP A 35 -4.87 -7.72 -7.14
N ILE A 36 -6.10 -7.34 -6.81
CA ILE A 36 -6.41 -6.26 -5.88
C ILE A 36 -7.14 -6.84 -4.67
N LEU A 37 -6.72 -6.48 -3.47
CA LEU A 37 -7.41 -6.79 -2.22
C LEU A 37 -7.92 -5.48 -1.61
N VAL A 38 -9.22 -5.29 -1.61
CA VAL A 38 -9.87 -4.25 -0.83
C VAL A 38 -9.99 -4.76 0.61
N VAL A 39 -9.45 -4.00 1.57
CA VAL A 39 -9.56 -4.32 3.01
C VAL A 39 -10.50 -3.30 3.64
N ASP A 40 -11.77 -3.68 3.79
CA ASP A 40 -12.81 -2.78 4.27
C ASP A 40 -12.97 -2.84 5.79
N ASP A 41 -12.79 -1.69 6.44
CA ASP A 41 -12.87 -1.51 7.89
C ASP A 41 -14.32 -1.21 8.35
N ALA A 42 -15.30 -2.01 7.90
CA ALA A 42 -16.73 -1.85 8.18
C ALA A 42 -17.24 -0.45 7.78
N SER A 43 -17.03 -0.06 6.54
CA SER A 43 -17.45 1.23 6.01
C SER A 43 -18.98 1.38 6.02
N PRO A 44 -19.55 2.41 6.66
CA PRO A 44 -21.00 2.62 6.69
C PRO A 44 -21.59 3.27 5.42
N ASP A 45 -20.74 3.69 4.47
CA ASP A 45 -21.13 4.43 3.26
C ASP A 45 -21.39 3.53 2.03
N GLY A 46 -21.38 2.20 2.22
CA GLY A 46 -21.56 1.23 1.14
C GLY A 46 -20.28 0.92 0.35
N THR A 47 -19.11 1.27 0.86
CA THR A 47 -17.81 0.93 0.22
C THR A 47 -17.63 -0.57 0.10
N GLY A 48 -17.88 -1.33 1.19
CA GLY A 48 -17.70 -2.78 1.22
C GLY A 48 -18.63 -3.51 0.25
N GLU A 49 -19.93 -3.14 0.25
CA GLU A 49 -20.93 -3.72 -0.65
C GLU A 49 -20.60 -3.44 -2.13
N TRP A 50 -20.09 -2.25 -2.42
CA TRP A 50 -19.63 -1.92 -3.76
C TRP A 50 -18.42 -2.78 -4.16
N ALA A 51 -17.47 -2.97 -3.27
CA ALA A 51 -16.29 -3.80 -3.52
C ALA A 51 -16.66 -5.28 -3.75
N ASP A 52 -17.66 -5.79 -3.01
CA ASP A 52 -18.21 -7.16 -3.23
C ASP A 52 -18.83 -7.29 -4.63
N ALA A 53 -19.60 -6.28 -5.06
CA ALA A 53 -20.19 -6.27 -6.40
C ALA A 53 -19.12 -6.26 -7.51
N GLU A 54 -18.02 -5.54 -7.32
CA GLU A 54 -16.87 -5.55 -8.23
C GLU A 54 -16.17 -6.91 -8.26
N ALA A 55 -15.98 -7.55 -7.08
CA ALA A 55 -15.36 -8.86 -6.98
C ALA A 55 -16.16 -9.98 -7.69
N LEU A 56 -17.48 -9.82 -7.81
CA LEU A 56 -18.32 -10.73 -8.60
C LEU A 56 -18.10 -10.58 -10.12
N GLN A 57 -17.71 -9.38 -10.58
CA GLN A 57 -17.50 -9.09 -11.99
C GLN A 57 -16.05 -9.28 -12.43
N ASP A 58 -15.08 -9.07 -11.52
CA ASP A 58 -13.67 -9.20 -11.78
C ASP A 58 -13.00 -10.14 -10.76
N GLN A 59 -12.63 -11.34 -11.23
CA GLN A 59 -11.98 -12.35 -10.39
C GLN A 59 -10.62 -11.91 -9.81
N ARG A 60 -10.03 -10.82 -10.29
CA ARG A 60 -8.80 -10.25 -9.75
C ARG A 60 -9.05 -9.33 -8.56
N VAL A 61 -10.29 -8.90 -8.34
CA VAL A 61 -10.68 -8.13 -7.15
C VAL A 61 -11.10 -9.11 -6.05
N LYS A 62 -10.58 -8.91 -4.86
CA LYS A 62 -10.91 -9.64 -3.64
C LYS A 62 -11.30 -8.64 -2.57
N VAL A 63 -12.14 -9.05 -1.64
CA VAL A 63 -12.53 -8.24 -0.50
C VAL A 63 -12.22 -8.97 0.80
N LEU A 64 -11.69 -8.25 1.76
CA LEU A 64 -11.49 -8.67 3.13
C LEU A 64 -12.25 -7.69 4.04
N HIS A 65 -13.40 -8.12 4.56
CA HIS A 65 -14.15 -7.35 5.53
C HIS A 65 -13.56 -7.50 6.91
N ARG A 66 -13.41 -6.39 7.62
CA ARG A 66 -13.02 -6.34 9.02
C ARG A 66 -14.21 -5.86 9.85
N GLU A 67 -14.26 -6.28 11.11
CA GLU A 67 -15.42 -5.99 11.97
C GLU A 67 -15.53 -4.52 12.38
N LYS A 68 -14.40 -3.81 12.41
CA LYS A 68 -14.32 -2.40 12.86
C LYS A 68 -13.08 -1.69 12.33
N LYS A 69 -13.11 -0.36 12.36
CA LYS A 69 -11.95 0.49 12.07
C LYS A 69 -10.96 0.45 13.24
N GLU A 70 -9.74 -0.03 12.97
CA GLU A 70 -8.65 -0.08 13.96
C GLU A 70 -7.38 0.67 13.49
N GLY A 71 -7.47 1.34 12.36
CA GLY A 71 -6.39 2.13 11.79
C GLY A 71 -5.69 1.46 10.61
N LEU A 72 -5.04 2.31 9.82
CA LEU A 72 -4.45 1.94 8.52
C LEU A 72 -3.41 0.81 8.63
N GLY A 73 -2.52 0.88 9.63
CA GLY A 73 -1.50 -0.15 9.82
C GLY A 73 -2.09 -1.54 10.10
N VAL A 74 -3.17 -1.60 10.90
CA VAL A 74 -3.85 -2.89 11.20
C VAL A 74 -4.52 -3.46 9.94
N ALA A 75 -5.12 -2.61 9.11
CA ALA A 75 -5.69 -3.03 7.83
C ALA A 75 -4.62 -3.55 6.85
N TYR A 76 -3.47 -2.88 6.72
CA TYR A 76 -2.35 -3.38 5.93
C TYR A 76 -1.81 -4.70 6.45
N ARG A 77 -1.62 -4.85 7.77
CA ARG A 77 -1.18 -6.13 8.36
C ARG A 77 -2.13 -7.27 8.04
N ALA A 78 -3.44 -7.03 8.13
CA ALA A 78 -4.45 -8.03 7.75
C ALA A 78 -4.34 -8.41 6.26
N GLY A 79 -4.17 -7.41 5.38
CA GLY A 79 -3.94 -7.63 3.95
C GLY A 79 -2.66 -8.39 3.64
N PHE A 80 -1.56 -8.08 4.33
CA PHE A 80 -0.28 -8.80 4.19
C PHE A 80 -0.44 -10.27 4.63
N ALA A 81 -1.03 -10.53 5.80
CA ALA A 81 -1.27 -11.88 6.27
C ALA A 81 -2.13 -12.68 5.28
N TRP A 82 -3.19 -12.07 4.76
CA TRP A 82 -4.08 -12.66 3.76
C TRP A 82 -3.32 -13.02 2.47
N GLY A 83 -2.49 -12.13 1.97
CA GLY A 83 -1.69 -12.32 0.75
C GLY A 83 -0.59 -13.36 0.92
N LEU A 84 0.15 -13.34 2.04
CA LEU A 84 1.20 -14.31 2.34
C LEU A 84 0.66 -15.74 2.43
N GLN A 85 -0.53 -15.93 3.04
CA GLN A 85 -1.21 -17.23 3.14
C GLN A 85 -1.62 -17.78 1.76
N ARG A 86 -1.82 -16.90 0.77
CA ARG A 86 -2.26 -17.27 -0.60
C ARG A 86 -1.12 -17.31 -1.62
N GLY A 87 0.13 -17.22 -1.14
CA GLY A 87 1.31 -17.40 -1.96
C GLY A 87 1.56 -16.28 -2.97
N TYR A 88 1.23 -15.03 -2.62
CA TYR A 88 1.67 -13.88 -3.41
C TYR A 88 3.16 -13.63 -3.19
N ASP A 89 3.86 -13.29 -4.28
CA ASP A 89 5.30 -13.03 -4.29
C ASP A 89 5.63 -11.59 -3.91
N VAL A 90 4.77 -10.66 -4.33
CA VAL A 90 4.90 -9.21 -4.07
C VAL A 90 3.58 -8.68 -3.55
N LEU A 91 3.64 -7.91 -2.46
CA LEU A 91 2.50 -7.26 -1.83
C LEU A 91 2.74 -5.74 -1.83
N VAL A 92 1.75 -4.99 -2.32
CA VAL A 92 1.84 -3.54 -2.52
C VAL A 92 0.87 -2.82 -1.60
N GLU A 93 1.35 -1.81 -0.88
CA GLU A 93 0.51 -0.84 -0.18
C GLU A 93 0.06 0.26 -1.15
N MET A 94 -1.24 0.55 -1.20
CA MET A 94 -1.80 1.63 -2.00
C MET A 94 -3.06 2.18 -1.32
N ASP A 95 -3.12 3.49 -1.09
CA ASP A 95 -4.29 4.14 -0.50
C ASP A 95 -5.43 4.32 -1.53
N ALA A 96 -6.68 4.37 -1.06
CA ALA A 96 -7.86 4.51 -1.91
C ALA A 96 -8.12 5.95 -2.37
N ASP A 97 -7.55 6.97 -1.69
CA ASP A 97 -7.85 8.40 -1.87
C ASP A 97 -7.21 9.04 -3.12
N GLY A 98 -6.53 8.25 -3.95
CA GLY A 98 -5.83 8.72 -5.15
C GLY A 98 -4.51 9.45 -4.89
N SER A 99 -4.04 9.52 -3.64
CA SER A 99 -2.70 10.07 -3.32
C SER A 99 -1.57 9.24 -3.93
N HIS A 100 -1.79 7.94 -4.11
CA HIS A 100 -0.92 7.00 -4.79
C HIS A 100 -1.40 6.81 -6.24
N GLN A 101 -0.62 7.32 -7.18
CA GLN A 101 -1.01 7.30 -8.59
C GLN A 101 -0.79 5.92 -9.21
N ALA A 102 -1.86 5.25 -9.63
CA ALA A 102 -1.81 3.90 -10.19
C ALA A 102 -0.88 3.78 -11.42
N ARG A 103 -0.70 4.86 -12.19
CA ARG A 103 0.26 4.90 -13.32
C ARG A 103 1.72 4.68 -12.92
N GLN A 104 2.05 4.84 -11.63
CA GLN A 104 3.41 4.61 -11.11
C GLN A 104 3.61 3.16 -10.60
N LEU A 105 2.53 2.37 -10.56
CA LEU A 105 2.60 0.98 -10.11
C LEU A 105 3.54 0.12 -10.97
N PRO A 106 3.53 0.21 -12.32
CA PRO A 106 4.49 -0.54 -13.14
C PRO A 106 5.95 -0.25 -12.79
N ASP A 107 6.32 1.03 -12.58
CA ASP A 107 7.69 1.42 -12.21
C ASP A 107 8.11 0.87 -10.84
N LEU A 108 7.15 0.77 -9.90
CA LEU A 108 7.36 0.19 -8.58
C LEU A 108 7.60 -1.32 -8.70
N LEU A 109 6.78 -2.02 -9.51
CA LEU A 109 6.84 -3.45 -9.71
C LEU A 109 8.08 -3.89 -10.52
N GLU A 110 8.55 -3.08 -11.46
CA GLU A 110 9.78 -3.35 -12.24
C GLU A 110 10.99 -3.51 -11.32
N ARG A 111 10.99 -2.82 -10.17
CA ARG A 111 12.07 -2.86 -9.17
C ARG A 111 11.83 -3.87 -8.06
N ALA A 112 10.64 -4.48 -8.02
CA ALA A 112 10.32 -5.50 -7.04
C ALA A 112 11.08 -6.80 -7.34
N GLY A 113 11.61 -7.43 -6.30
CA GLY A 113 12.37 -8.66 -6.41
C GLY A 113 12.47 -9.37 -5.06
N GLU A 114 13.05 -10.56 -5.04
CA GLU A 114 13.20 -11.33 -3.81
C GLU A 114 14.07 -10.58 -2.77
N GLY A 115 13.56 -10.47 -1.55
CA GLY A 115 14.27 -9.79 -0.46
C GLY A 115 14.29 -8.27 -0.56
N VAL A 116 13.52 -7.67 -1.47
CA VAL A 116 13.51 -6.22 -1.72
C VAL A 116 12.26 -5.56 -1.15
N LEU A 117 12.45 -4.36 -0.59
CA LEU A 117 11.42 -3.36 -0.33
C LEU A 117 11.62 -2.20 -1.29
N VAL A 118 10.62 -1.91 -2.12
CA VAL A 118 10.61 -0.75 -3.02
C VAL A 118 9.68 0.32 -2.47
N ILE A 119 10.15 1.55 -2.37
CA ILE A 119 9.38 2.68 -1.82
C ILE A 119 9.17 3.73 -2.92
N GLY A 120 7.92 4.07 -3.19
CA GLY A 120 7.52 5.19 -4.04
C GLY A 120 7.80 6.52 -3.36
N SER A 121 9.06 6.95 -3.40
CA SER A 121 9.51 8.14 -2.68
C SER A 121 9.09 9.44 -3.37
N ARG A 122 8.56 10.38 -2.59
CA ARG A 122 8.24 11.75 -3.00
C ARG A 122 9.49 12.62 -3.20
N TRP A 123 10.63 12.21 -2.61
CA TRP A 123 11.87 12.99 -2.49
C TRP A 123 13.01 12.48 -3.38
N VAL A 124 12.67 11.83 -4.49
CA VAL A 124 13.61 11.39 -5.53
C VAL A 124 13.36 12.14 -6.82
N LYS A 125 14.28 12.06 -7.79
CA LYS A 125 14.08 12.65 -9.13
C LYS A 125 12.83 12.04 -9.78
N GLY A 126 11.87 12.89 -10.16
CA GLY A 126 10.56 12.46 -10.68
C GLY A 126 9.47 12.28 -9.59
N GLY A 127 9.84 12.25 -8.33
CA GLY A 127 8.88 12.27 -7.22
C GLY A 127 8.17 13.62 -7.11
N SER A 128 6.90 13.61 -6.72
CA SER A 128 6.11 14.83 -6.56
C SER A 128 5.13 14.72 -5.41
N VAL A 129 4.72 15.85 -4.89
CA VAL A 129 3.61 15.99 -3.96
C VAL A 129 2.60 16.97 -4.57
N VAL A 130 1.33 16.58 -4.59
CA VAL A 130 0.26 17.39 -5.13
C VAL A 130 -0.48 18.08 -3.98
N ASN A 131 -0.75 19.39 -4.12
CA ASN A 131 -1.55 20.19 -3.18
C ASN A 131 -1.07 20.22 -1.72
N TRP A 132 0.21 20.02 -1.46
CA TRP A 132 0.74 20.12 -0.09
C TRP A 132 1.10 21.55 0.28
N PRO A 133 0.62 22.06 1.44
CA PRO A 133 1.10 23.33 2.01
C PRO A 133 2.63 23.28 2.24
N ARG A 134 3.30 24.40 2.06
CA ARG A 134 4.77 24.49 2.26
C ARG A 134 5.23 23.97 3.62
N ARG A 135 4.46 24.25 4.68
CA ARG A 135 4.73 23.77 6.05
C ARG A 135 4.74 22.23 6.12
N ARG A 136 3.76 21.56 5.51
CA ARG A 136 3.69 20.09 5.46
C ARG A 136 4.88 19.50 4.71
N ARG A 137 5.27 20.13 3.60
CA ARG A 137 6.44 19.73 2.81
C ARG A 137 7.74 19.83 3.63
N LEU A 138 7.97 20.96 4.31
CA LEU A 138 9.14 21.17 5.16
C LEU A 138 9.17 20.15 6.31
N LEU A 139 8.05 19.95 7.01
CA LEU A 139 7.94 18.99 8.10
C LEU A 139 8.26 17.56 7.63
N SER A 140 7.76 17.15 6.46
CA SER A 140 8.04 15.84 5.89
C SER A 140 9.53 15.67 5.53
N VAL A 141 10.17 16.67 4.93
CA VAL A 141 11.61 16.61 4.59
C VAL A 141 12.46 16.53 5.86
N TRP A 142 12.17 17.38 6.85
CA TRP A 142 12.89 17.37 8.14
C TRP A 142 12.65 16.07 8.92
N GLY A 143 11.41 15.58 8.99
CA GLY A 143 11.08 14.32 9.64
C GLY A 143 11.82 13.14 9.01
N ASN A 144 11.83 13.02 7.68
CA ASN A 144 12.58 11.98 6.98
C ASN A 144 14.10 12.09 7.20
N ARG A 145 14.64 13.32 7.27
CA ARG A 145 16.06 13.53 7.59
C ARG A 145 16.36 13.08 9.03
N TYR A 146 15.49 13.42 9.99
CA TYR A 146 15.62 12.99 11.38
C TYR A 146 15.59 11.46 11.50
N VAL A 147 14.58 10.79 10.91
CA VAL A 147 14.46 9.32 10.91
C VAL A 147 15.72 8.68 10.35
N ARG A 148 16.22 9.17 9.21
CA ARG A 148 17.45 8.64 8.60
C ARG A 148 18.69 8.78 9.49
N VAL A 149 18.83 9.92 10.18
CA VAL A 149 20.00 10.17 11.05
C VAL A 149 19.87 9.45 12.39
N ALA A 150 18.68 9.52 13.02
CA ALA A 150 18.46 8.98 14.36
C ALA A 150 18.36 7.46 14.39
N LEU A 151 17.75 6.85 13.33
CA LEU A 151 17.54 5.41 13.26
C LEU A 151 18.54 4.71 12.31
N GLY A 152 19.41 5.45 11.62
CA GLY A 152 20.37 4.87 10.68
C GLY A 152 19.75 4.24 9.44
N ILE A 153 18.45 4.51 9.15
CA ILE A 153 17.72 3.91 8.05
C ILE A 153 18.09 4.61 6.73
N PRO A 154 18.67 3.93 5.73
CA PRO A 154 19.18 4.57 4.49
C PRO A 154 18.05 4.91 3.49
N VAL A 155 16.84 5.21 3.97
CA VAL A 155 15.64 5.48 3.17
C VAL A 155 15.41 7.00 3.08
N ARG A 156 15.10 7.50 1.86
CA ARG A 156 14.84 8.93 1.64
C ARG A 156 13.45 9.38 2.05
N ASP A 157 12.49 8.46 2.08
CA ASP A 157 11.10 8.72 2.42
C ASP A 157 10.50 7.58 3.23
N ALA A 158 10.87 7.50 4.50
CA ALA A 158 10.40 6.48 5.43
C ALA A 158 8.90 6.60 5.78
N THR A 159 8.26 7.72 5.41
CA THR A 159 6.83 7.96 5.66
C THR A 159 5.96 7.82 4.40
N ALA A 160 6.55 7.39 3.27
CA ALA A 160 5.77 7.10 2.07
C ALA A 160 4.93 5.83 2.30
N GLY A 161 3.65 5.86 1.92
CA GLY A 161 2.73 4.72 2.02
C GLY A 161 2.65 3.88 0.74
N PHE A 162 3.23 4.34 -0.39
CA PHE A 162 3.23 3.58 -1.63
C PHE A 162 4.47 2.69 -1.70
N ARG A 163 4.30 1.40 -1.43
CA ARG A 163 5.41 0.46 -1.26
C ARG A 163 5.11 -0.91 -1.86
N ALA A 164 6.14 -1.58 -2.36
CA ALA A 164 6.08 -2.97 -2.74
C ALA A 164 7.08 -3.80 -1.90
N TYR A 165 6.57 -4.80 -1.23
CA TYR A 165 7.33 -5.74 -0.42
C TYR A 165 7.41 -7.09 -1.13
N SER A 166 8.57 -7.71 -1.14
CA SER A 166 8.61 -9.14 -1.44
C SER A 166 8.04 -9.94 -0.26
N ALA A 167 7.40 -11.07 -0.56
CA ALA A 167 6.94 -11.98 0.48
C ALA A 167 8.06 -12.44 1.41
N ALA A 168 9.28 -12.61 0.87
CA ALA A 168 10.47 -12.96 1.64
C ALA A 168 10.85 -11.87 2.66
N THR A 169 10.71 -10.59 2.29
CA THR A 169 10.92 -9.46 3.20
C THR A 169 9.86 -9.45 4.30
N LEU A 170 8.57 -9.54 3.95
CA LEU A 170 7.47 -9.51 4.93
C LEU A 170 7.53 -10.67 5.93
N ARG A 171 7.98 -11.87 5.51
CA ARG A 171 8.15 -13.01 6.42
C ARG A 171 9.27 -12.83 7.44
N LYS A 172 10.20 -11.90 7.22
CA LYS A 172 11.26 -11.56 8.19
C LYS A 172 10.82 -10.53 9.20
N ILE A 173 9.75 -9.78 8.90
CA ILE A 173 9.16 -8.80 9.78
C ILE A 173 8.11 -9.51 10.64
N ASP A 174 8.23 -9.43 11.96
CA ASP A 174 7.14 -9.88 12.82
C ASP A 174 6.01 -8.85 12.76
N LEU A 175 5.04 -9.10 11.87
CA LEU A 175 3.89 -8.22 11.69
C LEU A 175 3.02 -8.11 12.96
N GLY A 176 3.17 -9.03 13.92
CA GLY A 176 2.48 -9.01 15.21
C GLY A 176 3.03 -7.94 16.15
N ASP A 177 4.33 -7.68 16.09
CA ASP A 177 5.02 -6.73 16.96
C ASP A 177 4.93 -5.26 16.47
N VAL A 178 4.37 -5.03 15.28
CA VAL A 178 4.21 -3.68 14.71
C VAL A 178 2.93 -3.04 15.26
N ASP A 179 2.99 -2.42 16.43
CA ASP A 179 1.84 -1.78 17.10
C ASP A 179 1.67 -0.29 16.78
N SER A 180 2.62 0.32 16.09
CA SER A 180 2.58 1.75 15.80
C SER A 180 1.47 2.10 14.80
N GLN A 181 0.89 3.31 14.97
CA GLN A 181 -0.19 3.82 14.14
C GLN A 181 0.29 4.95 13.21
N GLY A 182 -0.41 5.14 12.10
CA GLY A 182 -0.17 6.23 11.18
C GLY A 182 1.23 6.20 10.55
N TYR A 183 1.97 7.31 10.65
CA TYR A 183 3.33 7.40 10.09
C TYR A 183 4.35 6.52 10.82
N GLY A 184 4.11 6.19 12.11
CA GLY A 184 4.95 5.27 12.86
C GLY A 184 5.00 3.89 12.20
N PHE A 185 3.84 3.36 11.81
CA PHE A 185 3.73 2.10 11.07
C PHE A 185 4.65 2.07 9.85
N GLN A 186 4.68 3.15 9.06
CA GLN A 186 5.53 3.21 7.87
C GLN A 186 7.03 3.24 8.19
N VAL A 187 7.42 3.81 9.34
CA VAL A 187 8.82 3.83 9.79
C VAL A 187 9.23 2.45 10.28
N ASP A 188 8.39 1.77 11.06
CA ASP A 188 8.67 0.44 11.59
C ASP A 188 8.77 -0.62 10.49
N MET A 189 8.03 -0.42 9.39
CA MET A 189 8.07 -1.26 8.20
C MET A 189 9.27 -0.97 7.26
N CYS A 190 10.25 -0.14 7.68
CA CYS A 190 11.50 0.08 6.98
C CYS A 190 12.62 -0.77 7.51
#